data_f873ec0b5fcba042365e4edfc570560d
#
_entry.id   f873ec0b5fcba042365e4edfc570560d
#
_cell.length_a   1.000
_cell.length_b   1.000
_cell.length_c   1.000
_cell.angle_alpha   90.00
_cell.angle_beta   90.00
_cell.angle_gamma   90.00
#
_symmetry.space_group_name_H-M   'P 1'
#
loop_
_entity.id
_entity.type
_entity.pdbx_description
1 polymer ?
#
loop_
_entity_poly.entity_id
_entity_poly.type
_entity_poly.pdbx_seq_one_letter_code
_entity_poly.pdbx_strand_id
1 'polypeptide(L)'
;EKGIFVHPAATVHSQARLDPGVKIGPYSLIGQNVIIHKNTSIEAHVTITGVTEIGEGCRFSPFCSLGGEPQDVTYRGEETRAKIGSNNIFREFVTVHRGTAKGRGETVIGDGNYFMAFSHVAHDCRVGTETVFLHGATVGGHVVVEDFSTVGAWSGIHQFCRIGKYAYIGGYSVITQDVLPYCRVAGSRPTLL
;
A
#
# COMPACT_ATOMS: atom_id res chain seq x y z
N GLU A 1 -1.61 -22.35 -20.66
CA GLU A 1 -1.44 -20.94 -20.22
C GLU A 1 -2.68 -20.51 -19.46
N LYS A 2 -2.50 -19.92 -18.26
CA LYS A 2 -3.65 -19.40 -17.50
C LYS A 2 -4.15 -18.13 -18.17
N GLY A 3 -5.38 -18.13 -18.68
CA GLY A 3 -6.03 -16.97 -19.27
C GLY A 3 -6.26 -15.84 -18.25
N ILE A 4 -6.56 -14.63 -18.71
CA ILE A 4 -7.05 -13.52 -17.89
C ILE A 4 -8.54 -13.76 -17.62
N PHE A 5 -8.95 -13.57 -16.37
CA PHE A 5 -10.38 -13.61 -15.99
C PHE A 5 -10.82 -12.23 -15.50
N VAL A 6 -11.83 -11.66 -16.15
CA VAL A 6 -12.48 -10.41 -15.70
C VAL A 6 -13.96 -10.71 -15.51
N HIS A 7 -14.46 -10.50 -14.29
CA HIS A 7 -15.88 -10.67 -14.01
C HIS A 7 -16.71 -9.69 -14.83
N PRO A 8 -17.87 -10.08 -15.42
CA PRO A 8 -18.68 -9.19 -16.26
C PRO A 8 -19.14 -7.89 -15.60
N ALA A 9 -19.26 -7.88 -14.27
CA ALA A 9 -19.60 -6.68 -13.49
C ALA A 9 -18.39 -5.84 -13.09
N ALA A 10 -17.17 -6.19 -13.47
CA ALA A 10 -15.98 -5.37 -13.24
C ALA A 10 -15.83 -4.32 -14.34
N THR A 11 -15.26 -3.17 -14.00
CA THR A 11 -14.91 -2.10 -14.94
C THR A 11 -13.40 -2.07 -15.12
N VAL A 12 -12.92 -2.42 -16.30
CA VAL A 12 -11.50 -2.36 -16.65
C VAL A 12 -11.33 -1.41 -17.83
N HIS A 13 -10.52 -0.38 -17.66
CA HIS A 13 -10.25 0.58 -18.72
C HIS A 13 -9.50 -0.11 -19.88
N SER A 14 -9.84 0.22 -21.13
CA SER A 14 -9.28 -0.43 -22.34
C SER A 14 -7.76 -0.29 -22.48
N GLN A 15 -7.14 0.70 -21.84
CA GLN A 15 -5.69 0.92 -21.82
C GLN A 15 -4.99 0.28 -20.61
N ALA A 16 -5.73 -0.28 -19.65
CA ALA A 16 -5.13 -1.06 -18.57
C ALA A 16 -4.44 -2.30 -19.14
N ARG A 17 -3.30 -2.65 -18.58
CA ARG A 17 -2.49 -3.79 -19.03
C ARG A 17 -2.57 -4.90 -18.00
N LEU A 18 -3.07 -6.06 -18.43
CA LEU A 18 -3.23 -7.24 -17.58
C LEU A 18 -2.40 -8.39 -18.16
N ASP A 19 -1.53 -8.96 -17.33
CA ASP A 19 -0.74 -10.12 -17.73
C ASP A 19 -1.53 -11.45 -17.56
N PRO A 20 -1.05 -12.55 -18.14
CA PRO A 20 -1.68 -13.87 -18.01
C PRO A 20 -1.88 -14.31 -16.55
N GLY A 21 -3.02 -14.92 -16.27
CA GLY A 21 -3.39 -15.42 -14.95
C GLY A 21 -3.97 -14.38 -13.98
N VAL A 22 -4.09 -13.11 -14.40
CA VAL A 22 -4.78 -12.08 -13.61
C VAL A 22 -6.26 -12.41 -13.50
N LYS A 23 -6.82 -12.24 -12.29
CA LYS A 23 -8.24 -12.43 -11.99
C LYS A 23 -8.82 -11.17 -11.38
N ILE A 24 -9.93 -10.67 -11.93
CA ILE A 24 -10.63 -9.48 -11.44
C ILE A 24 -12.06 -9.84 -11.09
N GLY A 25 -12.39 -9.68 -9.79
CA GLY A 25 -13.71 -9.94 -9.22
C GLY A 25 -14.74 -8.85 -9.52
N PRO A 26 -16.00 -9.10 -9.14
CA PRO A 26 -17.13 -8.24 -9.49
C PRO A 26 -17.00 -6.84 -8.86
N TYR A 27 -17.54 -5.84 -9.56
CA TYR A 27 -17.61 -4.44 -9.11
C TYR A 27 -16.25 -3.80 -8.82
N SER A 28 -15.15 -4.41 -9.25
CA SER A 28 -13.83 -3.81 -9.16
C SER A 28 -13.59 -2.84 -10.30
N LEU A 29 -12.84 -1.76 -10.04
CA LEU A 29 -12.52 -0.72 -11.00
C LEU A 29 -11.01 -0.67 -11.23
N ILE A 30 -10.58 -0.88 -12.47
CA ILE A 30 -9.18 -0.80 -12.90
C ILE A 30 -9.04 0.38 -13.87
N GLY A 31 -8.26 1.38 -13.48
CA GLY A 31 -8.08 2.63 -14.21
C GLY A 31 -7.16 2.53 -15.42
N GLN A 32 -7.07 3.63 -16.17
CA GLN A 32 -6.40 3.74 -17.47
C GLN A 32 -4.91 3.35 -17.45
N ASN A 33 -4.15 3.87 -16.49
CA ASN A 33 -2.70 3.74 -16.44
C ASN A 33 -2.25 2.65 -15.44
N VAL A 34 -3.08 1.61 -15.29
CA VAL A 34 -2.81 0.50 -14.38
C VAL A 34 -2.18 -0.66 -15.13
N ILE A 35 -1.10 -1.21 -14.55
CA ILE A 35 -0.43 -2.42 -15.03
C ILE A 35 -0.51 -3.46 -13.93
N ILE A 36 -1.00 -4.66 -14.24
CA ILE A 36 -1.12 -5.77 -13.29
C ILE A 36 -0.41 -6.98 -13.86
N HIS A 37 0.62 -7.42 -13.15
CA HIS A 37 1.44 -8.55 -13.57
C HIS A 37 0.83 -9.90 -13.20
N LYS A 38 1.47 -10.96 -13.70
CA LYS A 38 0.98 -12.36 -13.73
C LYS A 38 0.39 -12.85 -12.41
N ASN A 39 -0.63 -13.70 -12.51
CA ASN A 39 -1.21 -14.45 -11.40
C ASN A 39 -1.73 -13.61 -10.23
N THR A 40 -1.87 -12.30 -10.38
CA THR A 40 -2.46 -11.41 -9.37
C THR A 40 -3.98 -11.62 -9.32
N SER A 41 -4.52 -11.70 -8.10
CA SER A 41 -5.94 -11.92 -7.83
C SER A 41 -6.55 -10.71 -7.12
N ILE A 42 -7.61 -10.18 -7.70
CA ILE A 42 -8.36 -9.03 -7.21
C ILE A 42 -9.77 -9.51 -6.92
N GLU A 43 -10.21 -9.40 -5.67
CA GLU A 43 -11.55 -9.78 -5.24
C GLU A 43 -12.57 -8.68 -5.59
N ALA A 44 -13.75 -8.72 -4.98
CA ALA A 44 -14.83 -7.78 -5.30
C ALA A 44 -14.57 -6.37 -4.76
N HIS A 45 -15.12 -5.35 -5.44
CA HIS A 45 -15.11 -3.95 -4.98
C HIS A 45 -13.71 -3.35 -4.73
N VAL A 46 -12.71 -3.81 -5.43
CA VAL A 46 -11.35 -3.24 -5.36
C VAL A 46 -11.22 -2.11 -6.37
N THR A 47 -10.62 -1.00 -5.96
CA THR A 47 -10.36 0.14 -6.84
C THR A 47 -8.85 0.33 -7.01
N ILE A 48 -8.37 0.30 -8.26
CA ILE A 48 -6.96 0.56 -8.59
C ILE A 48 -6.92 1.65 -9.66
N THR A 49 -6.33 2.80 -9.33
CA THR A 49 -6.35 3.98 -10.20
C THR A 49 -4.99 4.66 -10.29
N GLY A 50 -4.92 5.80 -11.01
CA GLY A 50 -3.68 6.53 -11.23
C GLY A 50 -2.65 5.73 -12.03
N VAL A 51 -1.42 6.20 -12.06
CA VAL A 51 -0.29 5.46 -12.64
C VAL A 51 0.17 4.43 -11.61
N THR A 52 -0.37 3.22 -11.70
CA THR A 52 -0.13 2.16 -10.69
C THR A 52 0.35 0.89 -11.36
N GLU A 53 1.51 0.38 -10.89
CA GLU A 53 2.07 -0.89 -11.31
C GLU A 53 2.02 -1.89 -10.15
N ILE A 54 1.51 -3.10 -10.40
CA ILE A 54 1.36 -4.17 -9.41
C ILE A 54 2.13 -5.40 -9.91
N GLY A 55 3.06 -5.87 -9.10
CA GLY A 55 3.86 -7.06 -9.35
C GLY A 55 3.04 -8.35 -9.39
N GLU A 56 3.71 -9.46 -9.67
CA GLU A 56 3.05 -10.75 -9.83
C GLU A 56 2.61 -11.37 -8.50
N GLY A 57 1.59 -12.23 -8.57
CA GLY A 57 1.17 -13.06 -7.43
C GLY A 57 0.52 -12.29 -6.27
N CYS A 58 0.22 -11.02 -6.42
CA CYS A 58 -0.44 -10.22 -5.39
C CYS A 58 -1.90 -10.65 -5.18
N ARG A 59 -2.41 -10.45 -3.96
CA ARG A 59 -3.80 -10.73 -3.60
C ARG A 59 -4.44 -9.52 -2.93
N PHE A 60 -5.62 -9.14 -3.42
CA PHE A 60 -6.38 -8.00 -2.91
C PHE A 60 -7.75 -8.47 -2.46
N SER A 61 -8.01 -8.38 -1.15
CA SER A 61 -9.32 -8.61 -0.55
C SER A 61 -10.30 -7.47 -0.85
N PRO A 62 -11.60 -7.64 -0.61
CA PRO A 62 -12.60 -6.66 -0.98
C PRO A 62 -12.36 -5.28 -0.38
N PHE A 63 -12.79 -4.25 -1.11
CA PHE A 63 -12.76 -2.83 -0.71
C PHE A 63 -11.36 -2.23 -0.56
N CYS A 64 -10.31 -2.86 -1.09
CA CYS A 64 -9.00 -2.21 -1.19
C CYS A 64 -9.04 -1.04 -2.18
N SER A 65 -8.28 0.02 -1.90
CA SER A 65 -8.11 1.19 -2.78
C SER A 65 -6.64 1.54 -2.94
N LEU A 66 -6.12 1.39 -4.17
CA LEU A 66 -4.70 1.58 -4.47
C LEU A 66 -4.48 2.61 -5.57
N GLY A 67 -3.41 3.38 -5.43
CA GLY A 67 -3.03 4.41 -6.41
C GLY A 67 -3.96 5.62 -6.41
N GLY A 68 -4.80 5.78 -5.38
CA GLY A 68 -5.60 6.96 -5.17
C GLY A 68 -4.75 8.24 -5.04
N GLU A 69 -5.38 9.39 -5.19
CA GLU A 69 -4.72 10.68 -5.03
C GLU A 69 -4.11 10.84 -3.64
N PRO A 70 -2.92 11.46 -3.54
CA PRO A 70 -2.32 11.74 -2.25
C PRO A 70 -3.24 12.64 -1.41
N GLN A 71 -3.37 12.34 -0.13
CA GLN A 71 -4.06 13.21 0.82
C GLN A 71 -3.13 14.34 1.26
N ASP A 72 -2.73 15.16 0.31
CA ASP A 72 -1.94 16.37 0.50
C ASP A 72 -2.74 17.57 -0.01
N VAL A 73 -3.02 18.52 0.87
CA VAL A 73 -3.80 19.74 0.55
C VAL A 73 -3.17 20.61 -0.55
N THR A 74 -1.92 20.37 -0.86
CA THR A 74 -1.18 21.11 -1.91
C THR A 74 -1.18 20.40 -3.27
N TYR A 75 -1.66 19.16 -3.34
CA TYR A 75 -1.75 18.39 -4.59
C TYR A 75 -2.72 19.06 -5.57
N ARG A 76 -2.35 19.15 -6.84
CA ARG A 76 -3.11 19.83 -7.90
C ARG A 76 -3.40 18.94 -9.12
N GLY A 77 -3.27 17.61 -8.96
CA GLY A 77 -3.51 16.66 -10.04
C GLY A 77 -2.25 16.31 -10.84
N GLU A 78 -1.06 16.55 -10.28
CA GLU A 78 0.20 16.22 -10.92
C GLU A 78 0.34 14.72 -11.17
N GLU A 79 1.05 14.36 -12.24
CA GLU A 79 1.29 12.96 -12.56
C GLU A 79 2.29 12.36 -11.56
N THR A 80 1.80 11.46 -10.74
CA THR A 80 2.57 10.72 -9.74
C THR A 80 2.14 9.26 -9.75
N ARG A 81 2.93 8.39 -9.11
CA ARG A 81 2.72 6.94 -9.26
C ARG A 81 2.73 6.17 -7.95
N ALA A 82 2.20 4.94 -8.02
CA ALA A 82 2.36 3.90 -7.01
C ALA A 82 2.98 2.66 -7.66
N LYS A 83 4.03 2.11 -7.03
CA LYS A 83 4.69 0.88 -7.48
C LYS A 83 4.64 -0.15 -6.37
N ILE A 84 4.04 -1.29 -6.66
CA ILE A 84 3.82 -2.39 -5.73
C ILE A 84 4.55 -3.61 -6.29
N GLY A 85 5.44 -4.19 -5.49
CA GLY A 85 6.17 -5.39 -5.82
C GLY A 85 5.29 -6.65 -5.85
N SER A 86 5.94 -7.80 -5.83
CA SER A 86 5.29 -9.10 -6.03
C SER A 86 4.88 -9.79 -4.71
N ASN A 87 3.94 -10.73 -4.81
CA ASN A 87 3.51 -11.60 -3.70
C ASN A 87 2.99 -10.87 -2.45
N ASN A 88 2.52 -9.64 -2.59
CA ASN A 88 1.92 -8.88 -1.50
C ASN A 88 0.47 -9.32 -1.26
N ILE A 89 0.05 -9.30 -0.01
CA ILE A 89 -1.32 -9.59 0.40
C ILE A 89 -1.92 -8.35 1.06
N PHE A 90 -3.01 -7.85 0.48
CA PHE A 90 -3.78 -6.72 0.99
C PHE A 90 -5.14 -7.23 1.45
N ARG A 91 -5.40 -7.10 2.75
CA ARG A 91 -6.69 -7.47 3.33
C ARG A 91 -7.71 -6.34 3.13
N GLU A 92 -8.89 -6.54 3.63
CA GLU A 92 -10.06 -5.69 3.39
C GLU A 92 -9.78 -4.23 3.80
N PHE A 93 -10.27 -3.28 3.01
CA PHE A 93 -10.19 -1.84 3.27
C PHE A 93 -8.77 -1.26 3.36
N VAL A 94 -7.76 -1.96 2.88
CA VAL A 94 -6.41 -1.39 2.81
C VAL A 94 -6.37 -0.27 1.77
N THR A 95 -5.67 0.82 2.11
CA THR A 95 -5.50 1.95 1.20
C THR A 95 -4.03 2.28 0.97
N VAL A 96 -3.65 2.56 -0.28
CA VAL A 96 -2.31 2.98 -0.68
C VAL A 96 -2.43 4.18 -1.62
N HIS A 97 -1.87 5.31 -1.25
CA HIS A 97 -1.87 6.51 -2.10
C HIS A 97 -0.59 6.60 -2.94
N ARG A 98 -0.71 7.19 -4.14
CA ARG A 98 0.44 7.51 -4.99
C ARG A 98 1.25 8.67 -4.42
N GLY A 99 2.44 8.95 -4.96
CA GLY A 99 3.32 10.01 -4.48
C GLY A 99 2.81 11.43 -4.78
N THR A 100 3.59 12.42 -4.37
CA THR A 100 3.38 13.85 -4.66
C THR A 100 4.52 14.41 -5.50
N ALA A 101 4.26 15.45 -6.32
CA ALA A 101 5.29 16.10 -7.13
C ALA A 101 6.36 16.81 -6.28
N LYS A 102 5.99 17.27 -5.08
CA LYS A 102 6.93 17.89 -4.13
C LYS A 102 7.78 16.87 -3.37
N GLY A 103 7.33 15.63 -3.33
CA GLY A 103 8.02 14.52 -2.69
C GLY A 103 8.87 13.73 -3.68
N ARG A 104 8.72 12.42 -3.64
CA ARG A 104 9.44 11.50 -4.53
C ARG A 104 8.73 11.25 -5.87
N GLY A 105 7.52 11.75 -6.04
CA GLY A 105 6.67 11.46 -7.19
C GLY A 105 6.10 10.03 -7.19
N GLU A 106 6.50 9.22 -6.22
CA GLU A 106 6.08 7.82 -6.16
C GLU A 106 5.97 7.27 -4.73
N THR A 107 5.02 6.38 -4.51
CA THR A 107 4.96 5.47 -3.36
C THR A 107 5.41 4.09 -3.81
N VAL A 108 6.32 3.47 -3.06
CA VAL A 108 6.92 2.17 -3.41
C VAL A 108 6.70 1.17 -2.30
N ILE A 109 6.19 -0.01 -2.65
CA ILE A 109 6.05 -1.18 -1.77
C ILE A 109 6.85 -2.32 -2.39
N GLY A 110 7.73 -2.94 -1.60
CA GLY A 110 8.51 -4.11 -2.00
C GLY A 110 7.68 -5.40 -2.07
N ASP A 111 8.34 -6.53 -1.91
CA ASP A 111 7.74 -7.85 -2.15
C ASP A 111 7.32 -8.54 -0.85
N GLY A 112 6.37 -9.47 -0.93
CA GLY A 112 6.03 -10.40 0.15
C GLY A 112 5.41 -9.78 1.39
N ASN A 113 4.91 -8.55 1.31
CA ASN A 113 4.34 -7.85 2.47
C ASN A 113 2.92 -8.33 2.78
N TYR A 114 2.54 -8.23 4.04
CA TYR A 114 1.21 -8.55 4.53
C TYR A 114 0.55 -7.34 5.18
N PHE A 115 -0.47 -6.81 4.53
CA PHE A 115 -1.26 -5.68 5.01
C PHE A 115 -2.58 -6.20 5.55
N MET A 116 -2.77 -6.17 6.87
CA MET A 116 -4.04 -6.54 7.50
C MET A 116 -5.08 -5.44 7.27
N ALA A 117 -6.33 -5.79 7.52
CA ALA A 117 -7.48 -4.93 7.26
C ALA A 117 -7.32 -3.53 7.85
N PHE A 118 -7.83 -2.52 7.11
CA PHE A 118 -7.80 -1.09 7.45
C PHE A 118 -6.41 -0.47 7.55
N SER A 119 -5.33 -1.17 7.18
CA SER A 119 -4.01 -0.52 7.16
C SER A 119 -3.91 0.51 6.03
N HIS A 120 -3.06 1.52 6.24
CA HIS A 120 -2.91 2.63 5.31
C HIS A 120 -1.44 2.97 5.05
N VAL A 121 -1.10 3.14 3.78
CA VAL A 121 0.18 3.66 3.32
C VAL A 121 -0.05 4.98 2.59
N ALA A 122 0.39 6.08 3.19
CA ALA A 122 0.28 7.42 2.60
C ALA A 122 1.26 7.62 1.44
N HIS A 123 1.19 8.81 0.84
CA HIS A 123 2.00 9.21 -0.31
C HIS A 123 3.50 9.23 -0.03
N ASP A 124 4.31 9.00 -1.05
CA ASP A 124 5.78 9.08 -1.01
C ASP A 124 6.46 8.09 -0.03
N CYS A 125 5.72 7.13 0.52
CA CYS A 125 6.28 6.11 1.39
C CYS A 125 7.16 5.11 0.62
N ARG A 126 8.11 4.52 1.33
CA ARG A 126 8.87 3.35 0.90
C ARG A 126 8.70 2.24 1.90
N VAL A 127 8.08 1.16 1.50
CA VAL A 127 7.91 -0.06 2.28
C VAL A 127 8.82 -1.13 1.67
N GLY A 128 9.66 -1.73 2.50
CA GLY A 128 10.59 -2.78 2.11
C GLY A 128 9.89 -4.10 1.80
N THR A 129 10.62 -5.18 1.97
CA THR A 129 10.18 -6.55 1.67
C THR A 129 9.84 -7.29 2.96
N GLU A 130 8.85 -8.20 2.88
CA GLU A 130 8.41 -9.05 4.00
C GLU A 130 8.05 -8.28 5.29
N THR A 131 7.45 -7.11 5.14
CA THR A 131 6.93 -6.35 6.26
C THR A 131 5.50 -6.78 6.63
N VAL A 132 5.12 -6.57 7.87
CA VAL A 132 3.77 -6.86 8.35
C VAL A 132 3.13 -5.59 8.91
N PHE A 133 2.03 -5.19 8.31
CA PHE A 133 1.16 -4.13 8.82
C PHE A 133 -0.05 -4.78 9.50
N LEU A 134 -0.09 -4.70 10.81
CA LEU A 134 -1.21 -5.25 11.57
C LEU A 134 -2.46 -4.40 11.38
N HIS A 135 -3.60 -4.88 11.87
CA HIS A 135 -4.91 -4.27 11.68
C HIS A 135 -4.93 -2.77 12.01
N GLY A 136 -5.36 -1.95 11.07
CA GLY A 136 -5.42 -0.49 11.23
C GLY A 136 -4.08 0.23 11.34
N ALA A 137 -2.95 -0.44 11.10
CA ALA A 137 -1.63 0.20 11.11
C ALA A 137 -1.54 1.27 10.02
N THR A 138 -1.06 2.48 10.37
CA THR A 138 -1.06 3.63 9.47
C THR A 138 0.32 4.27 9.41
N VAL A 139 0.82 4.54 8.22
CA VAL A 139 2.05 5.31 8.00
C VAL A 139 1.74 6.61 7.26
N GLY A 140 2.20 7.73 7.82
CA GLY A 140 2.09 9.05 7.22
C GLY A 140 2.98 9.22 5.99
N GLY A 141 2.84 10.35 5.30
CA GLY A 141 3.63 10.62 4.09
C GLY A 141 5.14 10.54 4.31
N HIS A 142 5.87 10.11 3.28
CA HIS A 142 7.34 10.03 3.27
C HIS A 142 7.98 9.04 4.25
N VAL A 143 7.20 8.22 4.95
CA VAL A 143 7.73 7.21 5.87
C VAL A 143 8.51 6.14 5.10
N VAL A 144 9.61 5.70 5.69
CA VAL A 144 10.38 4.55 5.23
C VAL A 144 10.20 3.42 6.23
N VAL A 145 9.67 2.28 5.77
CA VAL A 145 9.57 1.04 6.55
C VAL A 145 10.51 0.03 5.93
N GLU A 146 11.57 -0.34 6.65
CA GLU A 146 12.58 -1.26 6.12
C GLU A 146 12.11 -2.73 6.23
N ASP A 147 12.87 -3.63 5.56
CA ASP A 147 12.52 -5.04 5.43
C ASP A 147 12.28 -5.73 6.77
N PHE A 148 11.40 -6.73 6.78
CA PHE A 148 11.09 -7.61 7.91
C PHE A 148 10.57 -6.89 9.15
N SER A 149 10.20 -5.62 9.06
CA SER A 149 9.66 -4.87 10.19
C SER A 149 8.16 -5.11 10.36
N THR A 150 7.66 -4.89 11.57
CA THR A 150 6.25 -5.04 11.90
C THR A 150 5.69 -3.73 12.45
N VAL A 151 4.62 -3.23 11.85
CA VAL A 151 3.86 -2.08 12.35
C VAL A 151 2.63 -2.60 13.08
N GLY A 152 2.58 -2.38 14.39
CA GLY A 152 1.57 -2.90 15.30
C GLY A 152 0.15 -2.39 15.00
N ALA A 153 -0.84 -3.13 15.49
CA ALA A 153 -2.25 -2.80 15.27
C ALA A 153 -2.60 -1.41 15.81
N TRP A 154 -3.35 -0.64 15.01
CA TRP A 154 -3.79 0.73 15.36
C TRP A 154 -2.65 1.67 15.75
N SER A 155 -1.44 1.40 15.28
CA SER A 155 -0.30 2.30 15.47
C SER A 155 -0.22 3.31 14.34
N GLY A 156 0.16 4.54 14.69
CA GLY A 156 0.40 5.63 13.75
C GLY A 156 1.88 6.00 13.68
N ILE A 157 2.45 6.02 12.48
CA ILE A 157 3.82 6.46 12.23
C ILE A 157 3.77 7.86 11.62
N HIS A 158 4.34 8.83 12.31
CA HIS A 158 4.38 10.22 11.84
C HIS A 158 5.18 10.33 10.53
N GLN A 159 4.76 11.27 9.69
CA GLN A 159 5.44 11.54 8.41
C GLN A 159 6.96 11.74 8.59
N PHE A 160 7.72 11.32 7.58
CA PHE A 160 9.18 11.36 7.51
C PHE A 160 9.94 10.42 8.44
N CYS A 161 9.28 9.71 9.35
CA CYS A 161 9.95 8.73 10.20
C CYS A 161 10.48 7.54 9.40
N ARG A 162 11.53 6.92 9.94
CA ARG A 162 12.11 5.68 9.44
C ARG A 162 11.93 4.56 10.46
N ILE A 163 11.38 3.44 10.04
CA ILE A 163 11.27 2.21 10.82
C ILE A 163 12.35 1.26 10.32
N GLY A 164 13.35 1.00 11.16
CA GLY A 164 14.51 0.20 10.79
C GLY A 164 14.19 -1.28 10.59
N LYS A 165 15.06 -1.95 9.87
CA LYS A 165 14.96 -3.37 9.54
C LYS A 165 14.76 -4.25 10.79
N TYR A 166 13.84 -5.22 10.73
CA TYR A 166 13.46 -6.08 11.86
C TYR A 166 12.91 -5.34 13.10
N ALA A 167 12.57 -4.06 12.98
CA ALA A 167 11.94 -3.35 14.09
C ALA A 167 10.51 -3.84 14.31
N TYR A 168 10.06 -3.82 15.56
CA TYR A 168 8.70 -4.16 15.95
C TYR A 168 8.04 -3.00 16.67
N ILE A 169 6.99 -2.46 16.09
CA ILE A 169 6.15 -1.43 16.70
C ILE A 169 4.99 -2.14 17.42
N GLY A 170 4.89 -1.94 18.73
CA GLY A 170 3.76 -2.46 19.52
C GLY A 170 2.43 -1.80 19.12
N GLY A 171 1.33 -2.49 19.35
CA GLY A 171 0.00 -1.95 19.04
C GLY A 171 -0.31 -0.65 19.79
N TYR A 172 -1.20 0.19 19.21
CA TYR A 172 -1.61 1.48 19.75
C TYR A 172 -0.45 2.44 20.04
N SER A 173 0.64 2.32 19.28
CA SER A 173 1.80 3.20 19.43
C SER A 173 1.71 4.42 18.53
N VAL A 174 2.20 5.57 19.02
CA VAL A 174 2.39 6.78 18.23
C VAL A 174 3.89 7.01 18.08
N ILE A 175 4.38 6.82 16.87
CA ILE A 175 5.80 6.94 16.54
C ILE A 175 6.05 8.29 15.87
N THR A 176 6.83 9.13 16.53
CA THR A 176 7.16 10.50 16.06
C THR A 176 8.65 10.70 15.76
N GLN A 177 9.44 9.64 15.90
CA GLN A 177 10.88 9.63 15.66
C GLN A 177 11.29 8.34 14.97
N ASP A 178 12.49 8.31 14.42
CA ASP A 178 13.04 7.12 13.80
C ASP A 178 13.21 5.98 14.82
N VAL A 179 12.90 4.78 14.38
CA VAL A 179 13.09 3.55 15.15
C VAL A 179 14.27 2.80 14.57
N LEU A 180 15.27 2.53 15.41
CA LEU A 180 16.49 1.83 15.00
C LEU A 180 16.19 0.37 14.59
N PRO A 181 17.01 -0.22 13.71
CA PRO A 181 16.89 -1.64 13.37
C PRO A 181 16.92 -2.54 14.61
N TYR A 182 16.19 -3.65 14.55
CA TYR A 182 16.10 -4.68 15.60
C TYR A 182 15.51 -4.20 16.94
N CYS A 183 14.99 -2.96 17.01
CA CYS A 183 14.38 -2.44 18.22
C CYS A 183 12.90 -2.84 18.34
N ARG A 184 12.45 -2.99 19.58
CA ARG A 184 11.03 -3.04 19.93
C ARG A 184 10.63 -1.76 20.63
N VAL A 185 9.60 -1.10 20.11
CA VAL A 185 9.07 0.14 20.68
C VAL A 185 7.57 0.05 20.85
N ALA A 186 7.04 0.60 21.92
CA ALA A 186 5.60 0.63 22.17
C ALA A 186 5.21 1.86 23.00
N GLY A 187 3.99 2.30 22.84
CA GLY A 187 3.33 3.30 23.67
C GLY A 187 3.06 4.62 22.97
N SER A 188 2.16 5.35 23.56
CA SER A 188 1.83 6.75 23.21
C SER A 188 1.81 7.52 24.51
N ARG A 189 2.74 8.46 24.70
CA ARG A 189 2.71 9.39 25.84
C ARG A 189 2.38 10.77 25.28
N PRO A 190 1.13 11.25 25.43
CA PRO A 190 0.85 12.64 25.14
C PRO A 190 1.62 13.51 26.14
N THR A 191 2.43 14.42 25.65
CA THR A 191 3.03 15.49 26.41
C THR A 191 2.35 16.79 26.04
N LEU A 192 2.09 17.67 27.00
CA LEU A 192 1.73 19.04 26.70
C LEU A 192 2.89 19.68 25.93
N LEU A 193 2.59 20.22 24.77
CA LEU A 193 3.51 21.00 23.93
C LEU A 193 3.50 22.46 24.39
#